data_43544a4c584665e81f6a3fb199d752ed
#
_entry.id   43544a4c584665e81f6a3fb199d752ed
#
_cell.length_a   1.000
_cell.length_b   1.000
_cell.length_c   1.000
_cell.angle_alpha   90.00
_cell.angle_beta   90.00
_cell.angle_gamma   90.00
#
_symmetry.space_group_name_H-M   'P 1'
#
loop_
_entity.id
_entity.type
_entity.pdbx_description
1 polymer ?
#
loop_
_entity_poly.entity_id
_entity_poly.type
_entity_poly.pdbx_seq_one_letter_code
_entity_poly.pdbx_strand_id
1 'polypeptide(L)'
;VRIIGGLAAAVLLCSAALGLSGPARADQVLQGIYEYTPEQGDSGTYEIWPSCVPVVGDLREPLNLPVACRLHMSPQSAALTGGDATLSGGVWQWTTPKKEGMQCPDGSWAPVVETLRFDDLTMTGTRSISHTDVCGLAPGIINIPFKMAYKGPLPIPNEQYPLYCEPAGLRICQ
;
A
#
# COMPACT_ATOMS: atom_id res chain seq x y z
N VAL A 1 -58.25 -29.44 -16.77
CA VAL A 1 -57.35 -29.83 -15.69
C VAL A 1 -56.22 -28.82 -15.59
N ARG A 2 -56.00 -28.27 -14.42
CA ARG A 2 -55.19 -27.10 -14.04
C ARG A 2 -53.69 -27.39 -14.12
N ILE A 3 -52.92 -26.55 -14.85
CA ILE A 3 -51.51 -26.33 -14.66
C ILE A 3 -51.26 -24.81 -14.81
N ILE A 4 -51.40 -24.06 -13.74
CA ILE A 4 -50.96 -22.68 -13.63
C ILE A 4 -50.43 -22.54 -12.20
N GLY A 5 -49.12 -22.49 -12.03
CA GLY A 5 -48.53 -22.30 -10.71
C GLY A 5 -47.04 -22.65 -10.65
N GLY A 6 -46.21 -21.99 -11.44
CA GLY A 6 -44.77 -22.30 -11.37
C GLY A 6 -43.80 -21.26 -11.95
N LEU A 7 -44.22 -20.03 -12.16
CA LEU A 7 -43.37 -19.02 -12.84
C LEU A 7 -43.14 -17.73 -12.01
N ALA A 8 -43.60 -17.67 -10.78
CA ALA A 8 -43.49 -16.45 -9.95
C ALA A 8 -42.33 -16.44 -8.94
N ALA A 9 -41.60 -17.54 -8.75
CA ALA A 9 -40.55 -17.63 -7.71
C ALA A 9 -39.10 -17.41 -8.19
N ALA A 10 -38.88 -17.31 -9.51
CA ALA A 10 -37.49 -17.20 -10.06
C ALA A 10 -37.00 -15.76 -10.27
N VAL A 11 -37.86 -14.73 -10.14
CA VAL A 11 -37.50 -13.33 -10.44
C VAL A 11 -37.01 -12.57 -9.20
N LEU A 12 -37.22 -13.06 -7.99
CA LEU A 12 -36.87 -12.36 -6.76
C LEU A 12 -35.43 -12.62 -6.24
N LEU A 13 -34.67 -13.52 -6.85
CA LEU A 13 -33.30 -13.84 -6.41
C LEU A 13 -32.20 -13.12 -7.21
N CYS A 14 -32.53 -12.44 -8.31
CA CYS A 14 -31.51 -11.69 -9.10
C CYS A 14 -31.33 -10.23 -8.70
N SER A 15 -32.15 -9.67 -7.81
CA SER A 15 -32.11 -8.25 -7.44
C SER A 15 -31.23 -7.93 -6.22
N ALA A 16 -30.69 -8.92 -5.54
CA ALA A 16 -29.85 -8.69 -4.35
C ALA A 16 -28.35 -8.61 -4.61
N ALA A 17 -27.89 -8.85 -5.87
CA ALA A 17 -26.46 -8.87 -6.20
C ALA A 17 -25.92 -7.57 -6.80
N LEU A 18 -26.73 -6.54 -6.97
CA LEU A 18 -26.32 -5.27 -7.61
C LEU A 18 -25.96 -4.15 -6.64
N GLY A 19 -25.91 -4.42 -5.34
CA GLY A 19 -25.77 -3.40 -4.29
C GLY A 19 -24.39 -3.23 -3.67
N LEU A 20 -23.35 -3.98 -4.07
CA LEU A 20 -22.05 -3.95 -3.40
C LEU A 20 -20.85 -3.61 -4.31
N SER A 21 -21.09 -3.20 -5.54
CA SER A 21 -20.02 -2.55 -6.30
C SER A 21 -19.88 -1.11 -5.80
N GLY A 22 -19.06 -0.92 -4.77
CA GLY A 22 -18.56 0.41 -4.44
C GLY A 22 -17.93 1.02 -5.70
N PRO A 23 -17.93 2.36 -5.85
CA PRO A 23 -17.31 3.01 -7.00
C PRO A 23 -15.89 2.49 -7.12
N ALA A 24 -15.53 1.95 -8.30
CA ALA A 24 -14.17 1.59 -8.63
C ALA A 24 -13.34 2.89 -8.47
N ARG A 25 -12.52 2.95 -7.44
CA ARG A 25 -11.60 4.07 -7.21
C ARG A 25 -10.41 3.91 -8.16
N ALA A 26 -10.66 4.14 -9.45
CA ALA A 26 -9.61 4.08 -10.47
C ALA A 26 -8.64 5.28 -10.43
N ASP A 27 -8.96 6.37 -9.69
CA ASP A 27 -8.27 7.65 -9.81
C ASP A 27 -7.65 8.20 -8.51
N GLN A 28 -7.70 7.50 -7.39
CA GLN A 28 -7.07 8.00 -6.15
C GLN A 28 -5.94 7.07 -5.69
N VAL A 29 -4.72 7.61 -5.76
CA VAL A 29 -3.56 7.00 -5.10
C VAL A 29 -3.81 6.96 -3.60
N LEU A 30 -3.36 5.90 -2.93
CA LEU A 30 -3.56 5.69 -1.49
C LEU A 30 -3.16 6.90 -0.66
N GLN A 31 -4.09 7.36 0.18
CA GLN A 31 -3.85 8.44 1.15
C GLN A 31 -4.67 8.19 2.41
N GLY A 32 -4.06 8.34 3.57
CA GLY A 32 -4.74 8.20 4.85
C GLY A 32 -3.91 7.50 5.92
N ILE A 33 -4.60 7.15 7.00
CA ILE A 33 -4.06 6.38 8.12
C ILE A 33 -4.48 4.93 7.94
N TYR A 34 -3.52 4.02 8.01
CA TYR A 34 -3.73 2.58 7.82
C TYR A 34 -3.17 1.80 9.00
N GLU A 35 -3.97 0.90 9.54
CA GLU A 35 -3.52 -0.09 10.51
C GLU A 35 -2.78 -1.22 9.78
N TYR A 36 -1.58 -1.51 10.22
CA TYR A 36 -0.73 -2.59 9.73
C TYR A 36 -0.79 -3.76 10.72
N THR A 37 -1.15 -4.93 10.23
CA THR A 37 -1.28 -6.15 11.02
C THR A 37 -0.51 -7.28 10.34
N PRO A 38 0.71 -7.61 10.79
CA PRO A 38 1.46 -8.74 10.30
C PRO A 38 0.99 -10.04 10.97
N GLU A 39 1.27 -11.19 10.36
CA GLU A 39 1.05 -12.50 10.99
C GLU A 39 2.01 -12.74 12.16
N GLN A 40 3.20 -12.12 12.12
CA GLN A 40 4.22 -12.22 13.17
C GLN A 40 4.90 -10.85 13.36
N GLY A 41 5.18 -10.49 14.62
CA GLY A 41 5.84 -9.25 14.99
C GLY A 41 4.87 -8.15 15.38
N ASP A 42 5.35 -6.91 15.36
CA ASP A 42 4.62 -5.76 15.88
C ASP A 42 3.61 -5.22 14.87
N SER A 43 2.39 -5.02 15.35
CA SER A 43 1.35 -4.25 14.66
C SER A 43 1.54 -2.76 14.91
N GLY A 44 0.95 -1.93 14.06
CA GLY A 44 1.02 -0.49 14.24
C GLY A 44 0.27 0.27 13.15
N THR A 45 0.60 1.52 12.99
CA THR A 45 -0.12 2.41 12.08
C THR A 45 0.87 3.10 11.14
N TYR A 46 0.50 3.20 9.88
CA TYR A 46 1.17 4.04 8.88
C TYR A 46 0.30 5.24 8.53
N GLU A 47 0.90 6.40 8.45
CA GLU A 47 0.39 7.49 7.64
C GLU A 47 0.94 7.32 6.23
N ILE A 48 0.03 7.27 5.25
CA ILE A 48 0.38 7.04 3.84
C ILE A 48 -0.09 8.25 3.04
N TRP A 49 0.79 8.80 2.21
CA TRP A 49 0.43 9.86 1.28
C TRP A 49 1.26 9.77 0.00
N PRO A 50 0.67 10.14 -1.15
CA PRO A 50 1.37 10.15 -2.41
C PRO A 50 2.12 11.47 -2.64
N SER A 51 3.27 11.38 -3.33
CA SER A 51 3.89 12.47 -4.07
C SER A 51 4.01 12.04 -5.52
N CYS A 52 3.33 12.74 -6.41
CA CYS A 52 3.25 12.38 -7.81
C CYS A 52 3.92 13.44 -8.70
N VAL A 53 4.40 13.00 -9.86
CA VAL A 53 4.74 13.88 -10.98
C VAL A 53 3.78 13.56 -12.12
N PRO A 54 3.27 14.57 -12.84
CA PRO A 54 2.41 14.30 -13.99
C PRO A 54 3.23 13.57 -15.05
N VAL A 55 2.68 12.48 -15.57
CA VAL A 55 3.28 11.79 -16.71
C VAL A 55 2.93 12.59 -17.95
N VAL A 56 3.96 13.14 -18.63
CA VAL A 56 3.79 13.92 -19.84
C VAL A 56 3.55 12.97 -21.00
N GLY A 57 2.24 12.76 -21.31
CA GLY A 57 1.81 12.33 -22.64
C GLY A 57 1.58 13.55 -23.53
N ASP A 58 0.52 13.58 -24.28
CA ASP A 58 0.06 14.82 -24.92
C ASP A 58 -0.22 15.86 -23.81
N LEU A 59 0.44 17.02 -23.83
CA LEU A 59 0.34 18.09 -22.84
C LEU A 59 -1.10 18.66 -22.65
N ARG A 60 -2.07 18.14 -23.37
CA ARG A 60 -3.48 18.56 -23.33
C ARG A 60 -4.31 17.77 -22.35
N GLU A 61 -3.86 16.59 -21.91
CA GLU A 61 -4.52 15.80 -20.90
C GLU A 61 -3.50 15.30 -19.86
N PRO A 62 -3.57 15.78 -18.60
CA PRO A 62 -2.71 15.27 -17.55
C PRO A 62 -3.09 13.81 -17.25
N LEU A 63 -2.26 12.87 -17.67
CA LEU A 63 -2.41 11.46 -17.30
C LEU A 63 -1.84 11.25 -15.90
N ASN A 64 -2.74 11.15 -14.94
CA ASN A 64 -2.39 10.83 -13.55
C ASN A 64 -2.22 9.31 -13.41
N LEU A 65 -1.02 8.81 -13.65
CA LEU A 65 -0.74 7.38 -13.51
C LEU A 65 -0.11 7.10 -12.14
N PRO A 66 -0.59 6.09 -11.39
CA PRO A 66 -0.02 5.70 -10.09
C PRO A 66 1.47 5.37 -10.15
N VAL A 67 1.97 4.90 -11.31
CA VAL A 67 3.39 4.61 -11.55
C VAL A 67 4.27 5.87 -11.46
N ALA A 68 3.71 7.04 -11.63
CA ALA A 68 4.42 8.32 -11.48
C ALA A 68 4.41 8.85 -10.04
N CYS A 69 3.85 8.10 -9.12
CA CYS A 69 3.75 8.46 -7.70
C CYS A 69 4.77 7.69 -6.87
N ARG A 70 5.16 8.31 -5.75
CA ARG A 70 5.75 7.62 -4.61
C ARG A 70 4.76 7.68 -3.47
N LEU A 71 4.58 6.58 -2.76
CA LEU A 71 3.85 6.56 -1.50
C LEU A 71 4.85 6.72 -0.35
N HIS A 72 4.71 7.77 0.40
CA HIS A 72 5.44 7.93 1.65
C HIS A 72 4.76 7.07 2.72
N MET A 73 5.52 6.12 3.26
CA MET A 73 5.09 5.17 4.29
C MET A 73 5.68 5.63 5.63
N SER A 74 4.95 6.46 6.37
CA SER A 74 5.41 7.00 7.66
C SER A 74 4.84 6.18 8.82
N PRO A 75 5.67 5.37 9.50
CA PRO A 75 5.20 4.61 10.64
C PRO A 75 5.02 5.50 11.86
N GLN A 76 3.96 5.26 12.63
CA GLN A 76 3.70 5.92 13.91
C GLN A 76 4.34 5.19 15.10
N SER A 77 5.13 4.16 14.82
CA SER A 77 5.87 3.36 15.81
C SER A 77 7.28 3.09 15.32
N ALA A 78 8.26 3.16 16.21
CA ALA A 78 9.65 2.82 15.91
C ALA A 78 9.87 1.34 15.56
N ALA A 79 8.94 0.46 15.90
CA ALA A 79 8.99 -0.95 15.55
C ALA A 79 8.75 -1.21 14.06
N LEU A 80 8.04 -0.30 13.39
CA LEU A 80 7.73 -0.42 11.98
C LEU A 80 8.81 0.24 11.10
N THR A 81 8.87 -0.19 9.86
CA THR A 81 9.85 0.29 8.88
C THR A 81 9.18 1.22 7.87
N GLY A 82 9.55 2.49 7.90
CA GLY A 82 9.10 3.47 6.91
C GLY A 82 9.94 3.45 5.63
N GLY A 83 9.47 4.19 4.63
CA GLY A 83 10.15 4.35 3.35
C GLY A 83 9.25 4.93 2.27
N ASP A 84 9.81 5.04 1.07
CA ASP A 84 9.11 5.53 -0.11
C ASP A 84 8.79 4.35 -1.03
N ALA A 85 7.52 3.98 -1.13
CA ALA A 85 7.08 2.91 -1.99
C ALA A 85 6.88 3.39 -3.42
N THR A 86 7.26 2.55 -4.37
CA THR A 86 7.04 2.73 -5.81
C THR A 86 6.18 1.60 -6.35
N LEU A 87 5.34 1.90 -7.34
CA LEU A 87 4.52 0.91 -8.01
C LEU A 87 5.34 0.18 -9.08
N SER A 88 5.45 -1.14 -8.96
CA SER A 88 6.15 -1.99 -9.91
C SER A 88 5.44 -3.33 -10.07
N GLY A 89 5.09 -3.70 -11.29
CA GLY A 89 4.37 -4.95 -11.57
C GLY A 89 3.02 -5.07 -10.85
N GLY A 90 2.31 -3.96 -10.65
CA GLY A 90 0.99 -3.94 -10.00
C GLY A 90 1.05 -3.98 -8.47
N VAL A 91 2.22 -3.92 -7.86
CA VAL A 91 2.37 -3.88 -6.40
C VAL A 91 3.23 -2.69 -5.96
N TRP A 92 2.89 -2.10 -4.83
CA TRP A 92 3.70 -1.11 -4.16
C TRP A 92 4.82 -1.79 -3.39
N GLN A 93 6.04 -1.26 -3.51
CA GLN A 93 7.18 -1.83 -2.80
C GLN A 93 8.18 -0.76 -2.36
N TRP A 94 8.79 -0.99 -1.21
CA TRP A 94 9.95 -0.24 -0.73
C TRP A 94 10.92 -1.15 -0.01
N THR A 95 12.17 -0.72 0.06
CA THR A 95 13.26 -1.47 0.70
C THR A 95 14.04 -0.54 1.62
N THR A 96 14.25 -0.96 2.84
CA THR A 96 14.97 -0.18 3.85
C THR A 96 15.99 -1.05 4.58
N PRO A 97 17.26 -0.66 4.62
CA PRO A 97 18.24 -1.31 5.47
C PRO A 97 18.03 -0.91 6.93
N LYS A 98 18.04 -1.89 7.84
CA LYS A 98 17.99 -1.71 9.29
C LYS A 98 19.25 -2.23 9.94
N LYS A 99 19.95 -1.37 10.69
CA LYS A 99 21.18 -1.76 11.41
C LYS A 99 20.87 -2.74 12.55
N GLU A 100 19.76 -2.53 13.23
CA GLU A 100 19.24 -3.33 14.36
C GLU A 100 17.91 -3.94 13.94
N GLY A 101 17.92 -4.83 12.95
CA GLY A 101 16.69 -5.39 12.36
C GLY A 101 16.34 -6.79 12.83
N MET A 102 17.31 -7.52 13.40
CA MET A 102 17.10 -8.87 13.95
C MET A 102 17.85 -9.02 15.27
N GLN A 103 17.14 -9.48 16.29
CA GLN A 103 17.78 -9.79 17.57
C GLN A 103 18.34 -11.21 17.53
N CYS A 104 19.62 -11.33 17.88
CA CYS A 104 20.30 -12.62 17.97
C CYS A 104 19.99 -13.34 19.30
N PRO A 105 20.20 -14.66 19.39
CA PRO A 105 19.98 -15.43 20.62
C PRO A 105 20.82 -14.97 21.83
N ASP A 106 21.95 -14.32 21.57
CA ASP A 106 22.83 -13.75 22.61
C ASP A 106 22.40 -12.34 23.07
N GLY A 107 21.28 -11.82 22.51
CA GLY A 107 20.77 -10.49 22.80
C GLY A 107 21.36 -9.37 21.96
N SER A 108 22.39 -9.63 21.15
CA SER A 108 22.94 -8.64 20.22
C SER A 108 21.97 -8.37 19.05
N TRP A 109 22.20 -7.30 18.29
CA TRP A 109 21.42 -6.95 17.11
C TRP A 109 22.23 -7.11 15.84
N ALA A 110 21.58 -7.65 14.80
CA ALA A 110 22.16 -7.82 13.49
C ALA A 110 21.49 -6.96 12.44
N PRO A 111 22.24 -6.50 11.42
CA PRO A 111 21.70 -5.75 10.31
C PRO A 111 20.90 -6.66 9.37
N VAL A 112 19.80 -6.11 8.86
CA VAL A 112 18.95 -6.77 7.84
C VAL A 112 18.55 -5.76 6.77
N VAL A 113 18.03 -6.26 5.67
CA VAL A 113 17.31 -5.46 4.68
C VAL A 113 15.85 -5.89 4.68
N GLU A 114 14.96 -4.96 4.96
CA GLU A 114 13.53 -5.20 4.89
C GLU A 114 12.97 -4.72 3.56
N THR A 115 12.24 -5.58 2.88
CA THR A 115 11.47 -5.24 1.68
C THR A 115 10.00 -5.51 1.96
N LEU A 116 9.18 -4.49 1.83
CA LEU A 116 7.74 -4.61 1.97
C LEU A 116 7.11 -4.44 0.59
N ARG A 117 6.16 -5.33 0.29
CA ARG A 117 5.40 -5.34 -0.96
C ARG A 117 3.93 -5.56 -0.65
N PHE A 118 3.05 -4.79 -1.27
CA PHE A 118 1.61 -4.95 -1.08
C PHE A 118 0.82 -4.55 -2.33
N ASP A 119 -0.34 -5.15 -2.46
CA ASP A 119 -1.35 -4.84 -3.45
C ASP A 119 -2.36 -3.86 -2.83
N ASP A 120 -2.63 -2.73 -3.49
CA ASP A 120 -3.50 -1.67 -2.99
C ASP A 120 -5.01 -1.95 -3.16
N LEU A 121 -5.37 -2.95 -3.94
CA LEU A 121 -6.76 -3.38 -4.09
C LEU A 121 -7.17 -4.33 -2.96
N THR A 122 -6.28 -5.25 -2.61
CA THR A 122 -6.53 -6.24 -1.55
C THR A 122 -6.05 -5.79 -0.18
N MET A 123 -5.19 -4.77 -0.13
CA MET A 123 -4.51 -4.28 1.08
C MET A 123 -3.78 -5.39 1.83
N THR A 124 -3.24 -6.36 1.08
CA THR A 124 -2.44 -7.46 1.60
C THR A 124 -1.04 -7.42 1.02
N GLY A 125 -0.06 -7.91 1.78
CA GLY A 125 1.32 -7.86 1.35
C GLY A 125 2.24 -8.83 2.08
N THR A 126 3.52 -8.71 1.79
CA THR A 126 4.59 -9.49 2.41
C THR A 126 5.73 -8.58 2.83
N ARG A 127 6.16 -8.70 4.06
CA ARG A 127 7.41 -8.15 4.60
C ARG A 127 8.48 -9.23 4.50
N SER A 128 9.49 -9.00 3.69
CA SER A 128 10.65 -9.87 3.53
C SER A 128 11.84 -9.30 4.29
N ILE A 129 12.39 -10.05 5.21
CA ILE A 129 13.57 -9.70 6.00
C ILE A 129 14.72 -10.54 5.48
N SER A 130 15.67 -9.93 4.78
CA SER A 130 16.86 -10.59 4.28
C SER A 130 18.06 -10.29 5.16
N HIS A 131 18.86 -11.31 5.45
CA HIS A 131 20.07 -11.22 6.24
C HIS A 131 21.21 -12.02 5.62
N THR A 132 22.43 -11.60 5.86
CA THR A 132 23.65 -12.33 5.54
C THR A 132 23.93 -13.39 6.60
N ASP A 133 25.14 -13.88 6.67
CA ASP A 133 25.61 -14.75 7.77
C ASP A 133 25.72 -13.95 9.07
N VAL A 134 24.67 -14.01 9.89
CA VAL A 134 24.55 -13.27 11.16
C VAL A 134 23.87 -14.13 12.22
N CYS A 135 24.12 -13.85 13.49
CA CYS A 135 23.51 -14.57 14.63
C CYS A 135 23.76 -16.10 14.60
N GLY A 136 24.82 -16.58 13.93
CA GLY A 136 25.04 -18.02 13.70
C GLY A 136 24.08 -18.65 12.69
N LEU A 137 23.30 -17.85 11.97
CA LEU A 137 22.41 -18.30 10.91
C LEU A 137 23.06 -18.12 9.54
N ALA A 138 22.90 -19.09 8.66
CA ALA A 138 23.26 -18.95 7.25
C ALA A 138 22.41 -17.84 6.60
N PRO A 139 22.91 -17.20 5.52
CA PRO A 139 22.14 -16.18 4.79
C PRO A 139 20.76 -16.69 4.41
N GLY A 140 19.73 -15.86 4.59
CA GLY A 140 18.36 -16.24 4.38
C GLY A 140 17.38 -15.08 4.20
N ILE A 141 16.13 -15.46 3.92
CA ILE A 141 15.01 -14.51 3.81
C ILE A 141 13.84 -15.07 4.63
N ILE A 142 13.30 -14.24 5.50
CA ILE A 142 12.10 -14.50 6.28
C ILE A 142 10.96 -13.71 5.67
N ASN A 143 9.88 -14.38 5.27
CA ASN A 143 8.70 -13.73 4.69
C ASN A 143 7.55 -13.76 5.70
N ILE A 144 7.01 -12.58 5.99
CA ILE A 144 5.91 -12.38 6.94
C ILE A 144 4.75 -11.74 6.19
N PRO A 145 3.64 -12.44 5.97
CA PRO A 145 2.43 -11.85 5.43
C PRO A 145 1.88 -10.77 6.35
N PHE A 146 1.24 -9.76 5.75
CA PHE A 146 0.56 -8.71 6.50
C PHE A 146 -0.70 -8.22 5.77
N LYS A 147 -1.54 -7.51 6.52
CA LYS A 147 -2.71 -6.78 6.02
C LYS A 147 -2.65 -5.35 6.47
N MET A 148 -3.25 -4.47 5.66
CA MET A 148 -3.49 -3.09 6.04
C MET A 148 -4.99 -2.80 6.00
N ALA A 149 -5.47 -1.97 6.92
CA ALA A 149 -6.87 -1.56 6.99
C ALA A 149 -6.94 -0.04 7.14
N TYR A 150 -7.75 0.62 6.29
CA TYR A 150 -7.97 2.05 6.38
C TYR A 150 -8.65 2.42 7.69
N LYS A 151 -8.13 3.43 8.39
CA LYS A 151 -8.64 3.91 9.70
C LYS A 151 -9.24 5.32 9.58
N GLY A 152 -8.76 6.11 8.66
CA GLY A 152 -9.23 7.50 8.52
C GLY A 152 -8.34 8.36 7.63
N PRO A 153 -8.76 9.61 7.40
CA PRO A 153 -7.96 10.57 6.65
C PRO A 153 -6.71 10.99 7.42
N LEU A 154 -5.74 11.56 6.70
CA LEU A 154 -4.58 12.20 7.34
C LEU A 154 -5.03 13.39 8.19
N PRO A 155 -4.36 13.65 9.35
CA PRO A 155 -4.65 14.81 10.19
C PRO A 155 -4.43 16.15 9.46
N ILE A 156 -3.45 16.17 8.57
CA ILE A 156 -3.13 17.31 7.71
C ILE A 156 -3.28 16.83 6.27
N PRO A 157 -4.16 17.47 5.47
CA PRO A 157 -4.27 17.15 4.05
C PRO A 157 -2.92 17.34 3.35
N ASN A 158 -2.54 16.38 2.55
CA ASN A 158 -1.31 16.43 1.76
C ASN A 158 -1.63 16.72 0.30
N GLU A 159 -0.80 17.53 -0.34
CA GLU A 159 -0.92 17.78 -1.76
C GLU A 159 -0.28 16.64 -2.56
N GLN A 160 -1.07 16.05 -3.46
CA GLN A 160 -0.61 14.90 -4.26
C GLN A 160 0.49 15.28 -5.26
N TYR A 161 0.53 16.54 -5.70
CA TYR A 161 1.49 17.06 -6.68
C TYR A 161 2.32 18.23 -6.13
N PRO A 162 3.15 17.98 -5.09
CA PRO A 162 3.85 19.06 -4.38
C PRO A 162 4.86 19.81 -5.27
N LEU A 163 5.41 19.16 -6.29
CA LEU A 163 6.41 19.75 -7.20
C LEU A 163 5.80 20.40 -8.45
N TYR A 164 4.49 20.37 -8.57
CA TYR A 164 3.79 20.85 -9.76
C TYR A 164 3.79 22.37 -9.85
N CYS A 165 3.85 23.04 -8.72
CA CYS A 165 3.70 24.49 -8.56
C CYS A 165 4.96 25.21 -8.09
N GLU A 166 6.09 24.55 -7.93
CA GLU A 166 7.31 25.23 -7.52
C GLU A 166 7.89 26.11 -8.65
N PRO A 167 8.42 27.32 -8.32
CA PRO A 167 8.97 28.25 -9.34
C PRO A 167 10.12 27.69 -10.17
N ALA A 168 10.82 26.65 -9.66
CA ALA A 168 11.89 25.95 -10.34
C ALA A 168 11.44 24.60 -10.92
N GLY A 169 10.21 24.15 -10.67
CA GLY A 169 9.64 22.92 -11.18
C GLY A 169 9.03 23.07 -12.57
N LEU A 170 8.49 21.99 -13.08
CA LEU A 170 7.67 22.02 -14.29
C LEU A 170 6.42 22.87 -14.03
N ARG A 171 6.43 24.11 -14.49
CA ARG A 171 5.33 25.05 -14.33
C ARG A 171 4.12 24.60 -15.15
N ILE A 172 3.23 23.86 -14.53
CA ILE A 172 1.89 23.58 -15.07
C ILE A 172 0.80 23.99 -14.06
N CYS A 173 1.13 24.89 -13.15
CA CYS A 173 0.14 25.53 -12.29
C CYS A 173 -0.46 26.72 -13.03
N GLN A 174 -1.69 26.61 -13.43
CA GLN A 174 -2.56 27.70 -13.85
C GLN A 174 -3.77 27.74 -12.97
#